data_34da930468365557aebee16e630fea35
#
_entry.id   34da930468365557aebee16e630fea35
#
_cell.length_a   1.000
_cell.length_b   1.000
_cell.length_c   1.000
_cell.angle_alpha   90.00
_cell.angle_beta   90.00
_cell.angle_gamma   90.00
#
_symmetry.space_group_name_H-M   'P 1'
#
loop_
_entity.id
_entity.type
_entity.pdbx_description
1 polymer ?
#
loop_
_entity_poly.entity_id
_entity_poly.type
_entity_poly.pdbx_seq_one_letter_code
_entity_poly.pdbx_strand_id
1 'polypeptide(L)'
;MVSKDGMFRYADNVDKLLMFFGTLGSIGDGLQYPLTMLVLSKVINEYGDPNAKLSNDTVDKYALRLLYVAIVVGLSAFVEGVCWTRTAERQTSRIRTEYLKSVLRQEVGFFDTQETGTSMTFQVVSTISADANAIQVAICDKIPNCLAFLSTFFFCLIVSFILSWRITLAAIPLTLFFIVPGLVFGKLMMDVIMKMIESYSVAGGIAEQAISSIRTVYSYVAENQIIEKFSHALERTLELGVKQGFAKGLLMGSMGSIYVGWAFQAWVGTYLVTEKGEKGGSVFAAGINVVMGGLSVLGALPNLTGITEATVAATRIFEMVNRVPFIDADDRKGKALSYVRGEIEFKDIYFSYPSRPDSSVLQGLNIRIPAGKSVGLVGGSGSGKSTTIALLQRFYDPTDGEVLLDGYKIRRLQLKWLRSQMGLVSQEPVLFATSIKENILFGKEGASMEDVISAAKAANAHDFIVKLPEGYETHVGQFGFQMSGGQKQRIAIARALIRDPRILLLDEATSALDAQAERIVQEAIDKASIGRTSIIIAHRLMTIRNANLIVVLQDGRVIES
;
A
#
# COMPACT_ATOMS: atom_id res chain seq x y z
N MET A 1 -16.90 -5.81 10.87
CA MET A 1 -17.86 -4.71 10.61
C MET A 1 -17.44 -4.04 9.30
N VAL A 2 -18.08 -4.35 8.17
CA VAL A 2 -17.78 -3.71 6.88
C VAL A 2 -18.07 -2.23 7.05
N SER A 3 -17.05 -1.38 6.85
CA SER A 3 -17.18 0.07 6.91
C SER A 3 -18.33 0.51 6.00
N LYS A 4 -19.25 1.34 6.50
CA LYS A 4 -20.38 1.92 5.74
C LYS A 4 -19.92 2.70 4.49
N ASP A 5 -18.65 3.02 4.42
CA ASP A 5 -18.02 3.78 3.35
C ASP A 5 -17.17 2.79 2.53
N GLY A 6 -17.76 2.20 1.51
CA GLY A 6 -17.07 1.29 0.60
C GLY A 6 -15.88 1.96 -0.13
N MET A 7 -15.41 1.30 -1.17
CA MET A 7 -14.30 1.69 -2.04
C MET A 7 -14.32 3.18 -2.49
N PHE A 8 -15.50 3.82 -2.50
CA PHE A 8 -15.72 5.21 -2.93
C PHE A 8 -15.70 6.25 -1.80
N ARG A 9 -15.17 5.92 -0.63
CA ARG A 9 -15.13 6.81 0.56
C ARG A 9 -14.56 8.21 0.27
N TYR A 10 -13.59 8.30 -0.61
CA TYR A 10 -12.93 9.58 -0.94
C TYR A 10 -13.44 10.23 -2.23
N ALA A 11 -14.61 9.79 -2.74
CA ALA A 11 -15.24 10.41 -3.88
C ALA A 11 -15.84 11.78 -3.49
N ASP A 12 -15.42 12.84 -4.16
CA ASP A 12 -16.00 14.17 -4.06
C ASP A 12 -17.18 14.36 -5.03
N ASN A 13 -17.76 15.55 -5.06
CA ASN A 13 -18.90 15.83 -5.93
C ASN A 13 -18.54 15.76 -7.43
N VAL A 14 -17.29 16.07 -7.79
CA VAL A 14 -16.80 15.94 -9.17
C VAL A 14 -16.67 14.47 -9.54
N ASP A 15 -16.15 13.64 -8.62
CA ASP A 15 -16.04 12.20 -8.83
C ASP A 15 -17.41 11.54 -8.98
N LYS A 16 -18.40 11.94 -8.17
CA LYS A 16 -19.79 11.46 -8.30
C LYS A 16 -20.41 11.82 -9.66
N LEU A 17 -20.12 13.02 -10.16
CA LEU A 17 -20.57 13.45 -11.49
C LEU A 17 -19.91 12.64 -12.60
N LEU A 18 -18.58 12.44 -12.50
CA LEU A 18 -17.84 11.58 -13.44
C LEU A 18 -18.36 10.14 -13.43
N MET A 19 -18.61 9.57 -12.25
CA MET A 19 -19.18 8.22 -12.12
C MET A 19 -20.58 8.13 -12.73
N PHE A 20 -21.41 9.16 -12.59
CA PHE A 20 -22.73 9.20 -13.22
C PHE A 20 -22.62 9.17 -14.75
N PHE A 21 -21.82 10.06 -15.36
CA PHE A 21 -21.63 10.06 -16.81
C PHE A 21 -20.92 8.81 -17.30
N GLY A 22 -19.93 8.31 -16.54
CA GLY A 22 -19.26 7.05 -16.83
C GLY A 22 -20.24 5.85 -16.85
N THR A 23 -21.17 5.81 -15.90
CA THR A 23 -22.21 4.76 -15.85
C THR A 23 -23.16 4.86 -17.05
N LEU A 24 -23.56 6.07 -17.45
CA LEU A 24 -24.33 6.26 -18.69
C LEU A 24 -23.55 5.79 -19.92
N GLY A 25 -22.23 6.06 -19.95
CA GLY A 25 -21.33 5.57 -20.99
C GLY A 25 -21.29 4.04 -21.03
N SER A 26 -21.11 3.37 -19.88
CA SER A 26 -21.09 1.91 -19.78
C SER A 26 -22.42 1.26 -20.24
N ILE A 27 -23.54 1.90 -19.90
CA ILE A 27 -24.86 1.44 -20.39
C ILE A 27 -24.95 1.59 -21.91
N GLY A 28 -24.46 2.70 -22.46
CA GLY A 28 -24.45 2.95 -23.89
C GLY A 28 -23.52 2.01 -24.65
N ASP A 29 -22.35 1.68 -24.09
CA ASP A 29 -21.44 0.68 -24.66
C ASP A 29 -22.10 -0.70 -24.73
N GLY A 30 -22.80 -1.11 -23.68
CA GLY A 30 -23.55 -2.37 -23.64
C GLY A 30 -24.68 -2.48 -24.68
N LEU A 31 -25.11 -1.39 -25.30
CA LEU A 31 -26.09 -1.40 -26.39
C LEU A 31 -25.50 -1.81 -27.74
N GLN A 32 -24.22 -2.01 -27.90
CA GLN A 32 -23.55 -2.33 -29.15
C GLN A 32 -24.18 -3.53 -29.88
N TYR A 33 -24.26 -4.67 -29.21
CA TYR A 33 -24.81 -5.89 -29.79
C TYR A 33 -26.32 -5.81 -30.08
N PRO A 34 -27.18 -5.42 -29.12
CA PRO A 34 -28.62 -5.38 -29.37
C PRO A 34 -29.01 -4.40 -30.47
N LEU A 35 -28.38 -3.22 -30.54
CA LEU A 35 -28.67 -2.25 -31.61
C LEU A 35 -28.21 -2.73 -32.97
N THR A 36 -27.00 -3.31 -33.06
CA THR A 36 -26.47 -3.88 -34.30
C THR A 36 -27.39 -5.00 -34.83
N MET A 37 -27.83 -5.92 -33.95
CA MET A 37 -28.71 -7.00 -34.30
C MET A 37 -30.11 -6.53 -34.72
N LEU A 38 -30.60 -5.43 -34.14
CA LEU A 38 -31.87 -4.83 -34.52
C LEU A 38 -31.82 -4.27 -35.98
N VAL A 39 -30.70 -3.63 -36.34
CA VAL A 39 -30.50 -3.17 -37.72
C VAL A 39 -30.32 -4.35 -38.68
N LEU A 40 -29.47 -5.34 -38.30
CA LEU A 40 -29.19 -6.52 -39.12
C LEU A 40 -30.44 -7.37 -39.37
N SER A 41 -31.33 -7.52 -38.38
CA SER A 41 -32.63 -8.17 -38.53
C SER A 41 -33.44 -7.58 -39.68
N LYS A 42 -33.47 -6.23 -39.78
CA LYS A 42 -34.20 -5.56 -40.86
C LYS A 42 -33.52 -5.73 -42.21
N VAL A 43 -32.20 -5.71 -42.26
CA VAL A 43 -31.41 -5.96 -43.48
C VAL A 43 -31.70 -7.36 -44.00
N ILE A 44 -31.63 -8.40 -43.16
CA ILE A 44 -31.86 -9.79 -43.55
C ILE A 44 -33.30 -9.98 -44.01
N ASN A 45 -34.28 -9.37 -43.35
CA ASN A 45 -35.67 -9.47 -43.73
C ASN A 45 -35.96 -8.83 -45.09
N GLU A 46 -35.30 -7.71 -45.42
CA GLU A 46 -35.49 -7.00 -46.68
C GLU A 46 -34.79 -7.73 -47.84
N TYR A 47 -33.59 -8.27 -47.60
CA TYR A 47 -32.85 -9.06 -48.60
C TYR A 47 -33.45 -10.45 -48.85
N GLY A 48 -34.15 -11.00 -47.87
CA GLY A 48 -34.83 -12.28 -47.95
C GLY A 48 -36.24 -12.21 -48.55
N ASP A 49 -36.76 -11.03 -48.84
CA ASP A 49 -38.07 -10.89 -49.48
C ASP A 49 -37.94 -11.03 -51.02
N PRO A 50 -38.53 -12.06 -51.63
CA PRO A 50 -38.47 -12.28 -53.08
C PRO A 50 -39.04 -11.12 -53.90
N ASN A 51 -39.89 -10.30 -53.32
CA ASN A 51 -40.56 -9.17 -53.98
C ASN A 51 -39.83 -7.84 -53.73
N ALA A 52 -38.79 -7.81 -52.90
CA ALA A 52 -38.06 -6.57 -52.59
C ALA A 52 -37.19 -6.15 -53.79
N LYS A 53 -37.46 -4.96 -54.33
CA LYS A 53 -36.55 -4.31 -55.26
C LYS A 53 -35.37 -3.75 -54.45
N LEU A 54 -34.25 -4.49 -54.42
CA LEU A 54 -32.98 -4.02 -53.86
C LEU A 54 -32.53 -2.76 -54.63
N SER A 55 -32.78 -1.60 -54.06
CA SER A 55 -32.28 -0.29 -54.57
C SER A 55 -31.03 0.11 -53.82
N ASN A 56 -30.13 0.85 -54.46
CA ASN A 56 -28.97 1.47 -53.78
C ASN A 56 -29.40 2.32 -52.59
N ASP A 57 -30.55 3.01 -52.69
CA ASP A 57 -31.12 3.81 -51.59
C ASP A 57 -31.41 2.98 -50.35
N THR A 58 -31.81 1.70 -50.50
CA THR A 58 -32.08 0.80 -49.39
C THR A 58 -30.78 0.38 -48.69
N VAL A 59 -29.75 0.09 -49.47
CA VAL A 59 -28.40 -0.24 -48.96
C VAL A 59 -27.81 0.96 -48.17
N ASP A 60 -27.88 2.14 -48.77
CA ASP A 60 -27.36 3.38 -48.17
C ASP A 60 -28.07 3.73 -46.84
N LYS A 61 -29.38 3.51 -46.78
CA LYS A 61 -30.17 3.72 -45.56
C LYS A 61 -29.74 2.80 -44.42
N TYR A 62 -29.43 1.54 -44.66
CA TYR A 62 -28.99 0.62 -43.59
C TYR A 62 -27.54 0.83 -43.24
N ALA A 63 -26.69 1.13 -44.20
CA ALA A 63 -25.30 1.54 -43.94
C ALA A 63 -25.24 2.80 -43.07
N LEU A 64 -26.08 3.79 -43.36
CA LEU A 64 -26.17 5.01 -42.53
C LEU A 64 -26.67 4.71 -41.11
N ARG A 65 -27.64 3.80 -40.93
CA ARG A 65 -28.10 3.39 -39.58
C ARG A 65 -27.01 2.70 -38.79
N LEU A 66 -26.21 1.81 -39.41
CA LEU A 66 -25.07 1.18 -38.75
C LEU A 66 -24.00 2.21 -38.38
N LEU A 67 -23.78 3.21 -39.24
CA LEU A 67 -22.86 4.33 -38.93
C LEU A 67 -23.33 5.13 -37.71
N TYR A 68 -24.63 5.43 -37.58
CA TYR A 68 -25.17 6.09 -36.41
C TYR A 68 -24.99 5.25 -35.12
N VAL A 69 -25.25 3.93 -35.20
CA VAL A 69 -25.00 3.02 -34.08
C VAL A 69 -23.52 3.08 -33.67
N ALA A 70 -22.60 3.00 -34.64
CA ALA A 70 -21.16 3.07 -34.36
C ALA A 70 -20.73 4.38 -33.70
N ILE A 71 -21.27 5.52 -34.17
CA ILE A 71 -20.99 6.83 -33.56
C ILE A 71 -21.51 6.91 -32.13
N VAL A 72 -22.76 6.48 -31.88
CA VAL A 72 -23.37 6.55 -30.54
C VAL A 72 -22.62 5.65 -29.57
N VAL A 73 -22.34 4.40 -29.96
CA VAL A 73 -21.59 3.46 -29.13
C VAL A 73 -20.17 3.94 -28.90
N GLY A 74 -19.48 4.42 -29.94
CA GLY A 74 -18.11 4.96 -29.81
C GLY A 74 -18.01 6.17 -28.87
N LEU A 75 -19.00 7.08 -28.92
CA LEU A 75 -19.08 8.21 -27.98
C LEU A 75 -19.37 7.72 -26.55
N SER A 76 -20.23 6.73 -26.39
CA SER A 76 -20.55 6.13 -25.08
C SER A 76 -19.32 5.48 -24.46
N ALA A 77 -18.59 4.65 -25.20
CA ALA A 77 -17.35 4.02 -24.76
C ALA A 77 -16.26 5.03 -24.44
N PHE A 78 -16.15 6.12 -25.23
CA PHE A 78 -15.22 7.22 -24.94
C PHE A 78 -15.56 7.91 -23.62
N VAL A 79 -16.82 8.25 -23.38
CA VAL A 79 -17.28 8.88 -22.13
C VAL A 79 -17.05 7.94 -20.94
N GLU A 80 -17.34 6.66 -21.09
CA GLU A 80 -17.05 5.63 -20.09
C GLU A 80 -15.57 5.63 -19.70
N GLY A 81 -14.68 5.44 -20.69
CA GLY A 81 -13.25 5.34 -20.46
C GLY A 81 -12.66 6.60 -19.80
N VAL A 82 -13.00 7.78 -20.32
CA VAL A 82 -12.48 9.04 -19.77
C VAL A 82 -13.00 9.29 -18.35
N CYS A 83 -14.30 9.10 -18.10
CA CYS A 83 -14.90 9.42 -16.82
C CYS A 83 -14.42 8.47 -15.71
N TRP A 84 -14.44 7.16 -15.97
CA TRP A 84 -14.03 6.17 -14.98
C TRP A 84 -12.53 6.19 -14.70
N THR A 85 -11.68 6.36 -15.72
CA THR A 85 -10.23 6.48 -15.51
C THR A 85 -9.89 7.73 -14.70
N ARG A 86 -10.48 8.88 -15.04
CA ARG A 86 -10.21 10.13 -14.31
C ARG A 86 -10.63 10.06 -12.85
N THR A 87 -11.79 9.50 -12.55
CA THR A 87 -12.25 9.36 -11.15
C THR A 87 -11.40 8.33 -10.40
N ALA A 88 -10.97 7.22 -11.04
CA ALA A 88 -10.10 6.23 -10.43
C ALA A 88 -8.76 6.84 -10.00
N GLU A 89 -8.09 7.59 -10.89
CA GLU A 89 -6.82 8.26 -10.59
C GLU A 89 -6.95 9.24 -9.42
N ARG A 90 -7.99 10.07 -9.42
CA ARG A 90 -8.23 11.06 -8.37
C ARG A 90 -8.47 10.42 -7.01
N GLN A 91 -9.34 9.41 -6.95
CA GLN A 91 -9.67 8.72 -5.71
C GLN A 91 -8.47 7.92 -5.18
N THR A 92 -7.76 7.20 -6.05
CA THR A 92 -6.59 6.41 -5.65
C THR A 92 -5.44 7.28 -5.15
N SER A 93 -5.20 8.44 -5.77
CA SER A 93 -4.21 9.41 -5.29
C SER A 93 -4.52 9.87 -3.86
N ARG A 94 -5.80 10.15 -3.55
CA ARG A 94 -6.23 10.51 -2.18
C ARG A 94 -6.08 9.35 -1.21
N ILE A 95 -6.47 8.14 -1.62
CA ILE A 95 -6.31 6.92 -0.80
C ILE A 95 -4.85 6.71 -0.43
N ARG A 96 -3.93 6.81 -1.40
CA ARG A 96 -2.48 6.67 -1.16
C ARG A 96 -1.97 7.72 -0.17
N THR A 97 -2.40 8.97 -0.32
CA THR A 97 -2.00 10.08 0.56
C THR A 97 -2.52 9.88 1.98
N GLU A 98 -3.79 9.55 2.15
CA GLU A 98 -4.39 9.36 3.48
C GLU A 98 -3.87 8.09 4.17
N TYR A 99 -3.59 7.03 3.42
CA TYR A 99 -2.94 5.85 3.95
C TYR A 99 -1.53 6.16 4.48
N LEU A 100 -0.70 6.86 3.68
CA LEU A 100 0.64 7.25 4.12
C LEU A 100 0.61 8.16 5.36
N LYS A 101 -0.30 9.13 5.40
CA LYS A 101 -0.51 9.97 6.60
C LYS A 101 -0.85 9.13 7.82
N SER A 102 -1.75 8.16 7.64
CA SER A 102 -2.15 7.27 8.74
C SER A 102 -1.01 6.40 9.23
N VAL A 103 -0.21 5.85 8.33
CA VAL A 103 0.98 5.04 8.68
C VAL A 103 2.00 5.89 9.44
N LEU A 104 2.31 7.09 8.96
CA LEU A 104 3.26 8.01 9.62
C LEU A 104 2.78 8.53 10.99
N ARG A 105 1.49 8.38 11.28
CA ARG A 105 0.88 8.74 12.56
C ARG A 105 0.98 7.62 13.60
N GLN A 106 1.29 6.38 13.20
CA GLN A 106 1.34 5.24 14.11
C GLN A 106 2.49 5.36 15.13
N GLU A 107 2.31 4.74 16.29
CA GLU A 107 3.35 4.60 17.31
C GLU A 107 4.48 3.66 16.85
N VAL A 108 5.68 3.84 17.41
CA VAL A 108 6.86 3.01 17.08
C VAL A 108 6.61 1.54 17.36
N GLY A 109 5.92 1.22 18.46
CA GLY A 109 5.58 -0.15 18.84
C GLY A 109 4.75 -0.90 17.78
N PHE A 110 4.00 -0.20 16.94
CA PHE A 110 3.30 -0.79 15.81
C PHE A 110 4.26 -1.39 14.78
N PHE A 111 5.39 -0.70 14.52
CA PHE A 111 6.40 -1.16 13.57
C PHE A 111 7.28 -2.29 14.12
N ASP A 112 7.36 -2.44 15.43
CA ASP A 112 8.18 -3.47 16.09
C ASP A 112 7.43 -4.81 16.25
N THR A 113 6.11 -4.82 16.15
CA THR A 113 5.29 -6.04 16.24
C THR A 113 5.38 -6.80 14.91
N GLN A 114 6.21 -7.83 14.87
CA GLN A 114 6.34 -8.75 13.72
C GLN A 114 5.45 -9.97 13.96
N GLU A 115 4.24 -10.00 13.43
CA GLU A 115 3.38 -11.19 13.55
C GLU A 115 3.67 -12.28 12.51
N THR A 116 4.37 -12.00 11.40
CA THR A 116 4.44 -12.94 10.26
C THR A 116 5.79 -13.04 9.54
N GLY A 117 6.90 -12.71 10.17
CA GLY A 117 8.23 -12.88 9.55
C GLY A 117 8.54 -11.92 8.38
N THR A 118 7.57 -11.13 7.92
CA THR A 118 7.76 -10.11 6.88
C THR A 118 7.95 -8.74 7.53
N SER A 119 8.93 -7.97 7.05
CA SER A 119 9.15 -6.60 7.53
C SER A 119 7.88 -5.77 7.39
N MET A 120 7.42 -5.11 8.47
CA MET A 120 6.27 -4.20 8.44
C MET A 120 6.44 -3.11 7.37
N THR A 121 7.67 -2.64 7.15
CA THR A 121 8.00 -1.69 6.07
C THR A 121 7.64 -2.24 4.71
N PHE A 122 7.94 -3.52 4.44
CA PHE A 122 7.57 -4.17 3.18
C PHE A 122 6.06 -4.30 3.04
N GLN A 123 5.34 -4.68 4.10
CA GLN A 123 3.87 -4.73 4.07
C GLN A 123 3.26 -3.37 3.76
N VAL A 124 3.72 -2.30 4.40
CA VAL A 124 3.24 -0.93 4.17
C VAL A 124 3.47 -0.51 2.71
N VAL A 125 4.68 -0.71 2.18
CA VAL A 125 5.00 -0.37 0.79
C VAL A 125 4.21 -1.22 -0.20
N SER A 126 4.06 -2.51 0.07
CA SER A 126 3.25 -3.43 -0.75
C SER A 126 1.78 -3.02 -0.75
N THR A 127 1.21 -2.67 0.40
CA THR A 127 -0.18 -2.21 0.51
C THR A 127 -0.41 -0.90 -0.24
N ILE A 128 0.49 0.10 -0.12
CA ILE A 128 0.39 1.34 -0.89
C ILE A 128 0.41 1.06 -2.40
N SER A 129 1.26 0.14 -2.85
CA SER A 129 1.44 -0.17 -4.27
C SER A 129 0.37 -1.12 -4.78
N ALA A 130 0.25 -2.33 -4.20
CA ALA A 130 -0.59 -3.40 -4.72
C ALA A 130 -2.08 -3.17 -4.40
N ASP A 131 -2.43 -2.88 -3.13
CA ASP A 131 -3.82 -2.74 -2.73
C ASP A 131 -4.46 -1.48 -3.32
N ALA A 132 -3.73 -0.35 -3.33
CA ALA A 132 -4.24 0.86 -3.98
C ALA A 132 -4.37 0.70 -5.50
N ASN A 133 -3.48 -0.08 -6.14
CA ASN A 133 -3.60 -0.39 -7.57
C ASN A 133 -4.80 -1.31 -7.83
N ALA A 134 -5.06 -2.30 -6.98
CA ALA A 134 -6.25 -3.16 -7.10
C ALA A 134 -7.55 -2.33 -7.05
N ILE A 135 -7.64 -1.34 -6.15
CA ILE A 135 -8.77 -0.41 -6.07
C ILE A 135 -8.86 0.44 -7.36
N GLN A 136 -7.73 0.96 -7.84
CA GLN A 136 -7.66 1.75 -9.07
C GLN A 136 -8.19 0.97 -10.26
N VAL A 137 -7.70 -0.25 -10.48
CA VAL A 137 -8.12 -1.15 -11.56
C VAL A 137 -9.60 -1.50 -11.43
N ALA A 138 -10.09 -1.73 -10.21
CA ALA A 138 -11.51 -2.01 -10.01
C ALA A 138 -12.39 -0.82 -10.42
N ILE A 139 -12.01 0.40 -10.07
CA ILE A 139 -12.79 1.61 -10.41
C ILE A 139 -12.68 1.94 -11.91
N CYS A 140 -11.48 1.85 -12.52
CA CYS A 140 -11.31 2.27 -13.92
C CYS A 140 -11.73 1.21 -14.95
N ASP A 141 -11.70 -0.09 -14.61
CA ASP A 141 -11.89 -1.19 -15.54
C ASP A 141 -13.00 -2.17 -15.12
N LYS A 142 -12.93 -2.71 -13.88
CA LYS A 142 -13.81 -3.80 -13.47
C LYS A 142 -15.27 -3.36 -13.31
N ILE A 143 -15.52 -2.21 -12.70
CA ILE A 143 -16.87 -1.69 -12.49
C ILE A 143 -17.52 -1.29 -13.81
N PRO A 144 -16.91 -0.43 -14.67
CA PRO A 144 -17.51 -0.08 -15.94
C PRO A 144 -17.76 -1.30 -16.84
N ASN A 145 -16.80 -2.21 -16.99
CA ASN A 145 -16.98 -3.43 -17.76
C ASN A 145 -18.12 -4.31 -17.22
N CYS A 146 -18.24 -4.45 -15.90
CA CYS A 146 -19.35 -5.19 -15.28
C CYS A 146 -20.70 -4.56 -15.63
N LEU A 147 -20.79 -3.22 -15.57
CA LEU A 147 -22.01 -2.47 -15.95
C LEU A 147 -22.32 -2.64 -17.43
N ALA A 148 -21.33 -2.55 -18.32
CA ALA A 148 -21.49 -2.75 -19.74
C ALA A 148 -22.00 -4.17 -20.06
N PHE A 149 -21.40 -5.21 -19.46
CA PHE A 149 -21.85 -6.60 -19.66
C PHE A 149 -23.27 -6.85 -19.13
N LEU A 150 -23.63 -6.31 -17.97
CA LEU A 150 -24.98 -6.39 -17.44
C LEU A 150 -25.97 -5.64 -18.34
N SER A 151 -25.60 -4.46 -18.83
CA SER A 151 -26.38 -3.70 -19.80
C SER A 151 -26.62 -4.51 -21.08
N THR A 152 -25.56 -5.10 -21.65
CA THR A 152 -25.66 -5.99 -22.81
C THR A 152 -26.65 -7.12 -22.56
N PHE A 153 -26.57 -7.80 -21.43
CA PHE A 153 -27.49 -8.89 -21.08
C PHE A 153 -28.95 -8.45 -21.12
N PHE A 154 -29.26 -7.37 -20.36
CA PHE A 154 -30.65 -6.89 -20.28
C PHE A 154 -31.19 -6.38 -21.62
N PHE A 155 -30.41 -5.60 -22.36
CA PHE A 155 -30.86 -5.08 -23.66
C PHE A 155 -30.93 -6.15 -24.74
N CYS A 156 -30.04 -7.13 -24.74
CA CYS A 156 -30.15 -8.30 -25.63
C CYS A 156 -31.44 -9.05 -25.38
N LEU A 157 -31.82 -9.30 -24.13
CA LEU A 157 -33.10 -9.94 -23.81
C LEU A 157 -34.31 -9.11 -24.27
N ILE A 158 -34.33 -7.82 -23.96
CA ILE A 158 -35.43 -6.91 -24.35
C ILE A 158 -35.59 -6.91 -25.87
N VAL A 159 -34.50 -6.71 -26.62
CA VAL A 159 -34.55 -6.69 -28.09
C VAL A 159 -34.95 -8.04 -28.66
N SER A 160 -34.49 -9.15 -28.07
CA SER A 160 -34.89 -10.51 -28.51
C SER A 160 -36.39 -10.72 -28.33
N PHE A 161 -36.99 -10.32 -27.22
CA PHE A 161 -38.44 -10.40 -27.00
C PHE A 161 -39.23 -9.55 -28.01
N ILE A 162 -38.73 -8.38 -28.38
CA ILE A 162 -39.34 -7.48 -29.37
C ILE A 162 -39.27 -8.11 -30.77
N LEU A 163 -38.15 -8.75 -31.12
CA LEU A 163 -37.95 -9.34 -32.45
C LEU A 163 -38.75 -10.64 -32.67
N SER A 164 -38.67 -11.59 -31.73
CA SER A 164 -39.44 -12.85 -31.73
C SER A 164 -39.45 -13.44 -30.31
N TRP A 165 -40.57 -13.27 -29.60
CA TRP A 165 -40.73 -13.82 -28.26
C TRP A 165 -40.70 -15.35 -28.19
N ARG A 166 -41.09 -16.03 -29.27
CA ARG A 166 -41.16 -17.50 -29.33
C ARG A 166 -39.76 -18.12 -29.33
N ILE A 167 -38.87 -17.65 -30.23
CA ILE A 167 -37.47 -18.14 -30.25
C ILE A 167 -36.74 -17.76 -28.98
N THR A 168 -37.02 -16.59 -28.41
CA THR A 168 -36.41 -16.12 -27.15
C THR A 168 -36.75 -17.06 -25.99
N LEU A 169 -38.02 -17.43 -25.82
CA LEU A 169 -38.44 -18.39 -24.79
C LEU A 169 -37.84 -19.78 -25.00
N ALA A 170 -37.73 -20.25 -26.25
CA ALA A 170 -37.11 -21.53 -26.57
C ALA A 170 -35.59 -21.53 -26.32
N ALA A 171 -34.93 -20.40 -26.51
CA ALA A 171 -33.48 -20.27 -26.37
C ALA A 171 -32.99 -20.06 -24.89
N ILE A 172 -33.83 -19.51 -24.00
CA ILE A 172 -33.44 -19.26 -22.59
C ILE A 172 -32.96 -20.55 -21.87
N PRO A 173 -33.62 -21.69 -21.90
CA PRO A 173 -33.15 -22.90 -21.24
C PRO A 173 -31.78 -23.37 -21.76
N LEU A 174 -31.51 -23.17 -23.04
CA LEU A 174 -30.23 -23.52 -23.65
C LEU A 174 -29.10 -22.57 -23.25
N THR A 175 -29.39 -21.28 -23.04
CA THR A 175 -28.37 -20.36 -22.51
C THR A 175 -27.97 -20.75 -21.10
N LEU A 176 -28.87 -21.23 -20.27
CA LEU A 176 -28.55 -21.75 -18.94
C LEU A 176 -27.65 -22.99 -19.02
N PHE A 177 -27.75 -23.81 -20.07
CA PHE A 177 -26.93 -24.99 -20.23
C PHE A 177 -25.43 -24.71 -20.43
N PHE A 178 -25.03 -23.53 -20.90
CA PHE A 178 -23.64 -23.13 -20.96
C PHE A 178 -23.24 -22.10 -19.87
N ILE A 179 -24.18 -21.30 -19.35
CA ILE A 179 -23.92 -20.39 -18.26
C ILE A 179 -23.59 -21.14 -16.95
N VAL A 180 -24.40 -22.15 -16.59
CA VAL A 180 -24.23 -22.89 -15.34
C VAL A 180 -22.86 -23.59 -15.24
N PRO A 181 -22.41 -24.39 -16.25
CA PRO A 181 -21.05 -24.93 -16.24
C PRO A 181 -19.98 -23.85 -16.18
N GLY A 182 -20.15 -22.74 -16.89
CA GLY A 182 -19.23 -21.60 -16.85
C GLY A 182 -19.06 -21.03 -15.44
N LEU A 183 -20.15 -20.86 -14.69
CA LEU A 183 -20.14 -20.41 -13.29
C LEU A 183 -19.44 -21.43 -12.37
N VAL A 184 -19.79 -22.72 -12.51
CA VAL A 184 -19.24 -23.79 -11.66
C VAL A 184 -17.73 -23.94 -11.87
N PHE A 185 -17.30 -24.07 -13.13
CA PHE A 185 -15.87 -24.22 -13.44
C PHE A 185 -15.07 -22.95 -13.20
N GLY A 186 -15.67 -21.77 -13.43
CA GLY A 186 -15.08 -20.48 -13.07
C GLY A 186 -14.78 -20.37 -11.58
N LYS A 187 -15.75 -20.74 -10.72
CA LYS A 187 -15.54 -20.79 -9.27
C LYS A 187 -14.46 -21.78 -8.87
N LEU A 188 -14.50 -23.00 -9.43
CA LEU A 188 -13.49 -24.02 -9.17
C LEU A 188 -12.08 -23.52 -9.52
N MET A 189 -11.94 -22.86 -10.66
CA MET A 189 -10.67 -22.28 -11.12
C MET A 189 -10.17 -21.21 -10.15
N MET A 190 -11.05 -20.33 -9.65
CA MET A 190 -10.70 -19.29 -8.68
C MET A 190 -10.23 -19.87 -7.36
N ASP A 191 -10.92 -20.88 -6.82
CA ASP A 191 -10.54 -21.56 -5.57
C ASP A 191 -9.14 -22.20 -5.69
N VAL A 192 -8.81 -22.76 -6.85
CA VAL A 192 -7.49 -23.35 -7.11
C VAL A 192 -6.43 -22.27 -7.25
N ILE A 193 -6.71 -21.15 -7.95
CA ILE A 193 -5.78 -20.01 -8.08
C ILE A 193 -5.41 -19.45 -6.70
N MET A 194 -6.38 -19.24 -5.81
CA MET A 194 -6.11 -18.73 -4.48
C MET A 194 -5.18 -19.64 -3.67
N LYS A 195 -5.43 -20.96 -3.71
CA LYS A 195 -4.55 -21.95 -3.08
C LYS A 195 -3.14 -21.98 -3.69
N MET A 196 -3.04 -21.76 -5.00
CA MET A 196 -1.76 -21.71 -5.71
C MET A 196 -0.95 -20.48 -5.30
N ILE A 197 -1.58 -19.30 -5.16
CA ILE A 197 -0.93 -18.07 -4.68
C ILE A 197 -0.40 -18.28 -3.26
N GLU A 198 -1.22 -18.86 -2.37
CA GLU A 198 -0.81 -19.18 -1.00
C GLU A 198 0.39 -20.14 -0.98
N SER A 199 0.35 -21.21 -1.77
CA SER A 199 1.45 -22.17 -1.89
C SER A 199 2.74 -21.52 -2.44
N TYR A 200 2.61 -20.65 -3.45
CA TYR A 200 3.74 -19.93 -4.05
C TYR A 200 4.39 -18.93 -3.08
N SER A 201 3.63 -18.35 -2.16
CA SER A 201 4.16 -17.41 -1.17
C SER A 201 5.23 -18.03 -0.28
N VAL A 202 5.12 -19.35 0.00
CA VAL A 202 6.13 -20.11 0.76
C VAL A 202 7.45 -20.18 -0.01
N ALA A 203 7.39 -20.54 -1.30
CA ALA A 203 8.57 -20.57 -2.16
C ALA A 203 9.16 -19.15 -2.31
N GLY A 204 8.33 -18.15 -2.50
CA GLY A 204 8.72 -16.74 -2.56
C GLY A 204 9.50 -16.29 -1.33
N GLY A 205 9.07 -16.68 -0.14
CA GLY A 205 9.77 -16.41 1.13
C GLY A 205 11.18 -17.02 1.19
N ILE A 206 11.35 -18.25 0.68
CA ILE A 206 12.68 -18.90 0.60
C ILE A 206 13.61 -18.10 -0.32
N ALA A 207 13.11 -17.70 -1.49
CA ALA A 207 13.89 -16.91 -2.44
C ALA A 207 14.26 -15.52 -1.88
N GLU A 208 13.31 -14.82 -1.26
CA GLU A 208 13.56 -13.52 -0.62
C GLU A 208 14.62 -13.62 0.48
N GLN A 209 14.52 -14.62 1.36
CA GLN A 209 15.50 -14.85 2.43
C GLN A 209 16.89 -15.14 1.86
N ALA A 210 16.98 -15.95 0.80
CA ALA A 210 18.23 -16.28 0.17
C ALA A 210 18.90 -15.06 -0.49
N ILE A 211 18.12 -14.23 -1.21
CA ILE A 211 18.63 -13.05 -1.91
C ILE A 211 19.03 -11.95 -0.91
N SER A 212 18.23 -11.73 0.13
CA SER A 212 18.55 -10.73 1.17
C SER A 212 19.81 -11.11 1.96
N SER A 213 20.13 -12.42 2.08
CA SER A 213 21.31 -12.95 2.76
C SER A 213 22.34 -13.55 1.77
N ILE A 214 22.43 -13.02 0.54
CA ILE A 214 23.21 -13.64 -0.55
C ILE A 214 24.70 -13.84 -0.21
N ARG A 215 25.29 -12.91 0.56
CA ARG A 215 26.69 -13.04 1.02
C ARG A 215 26.88 -14.27 1.91
N THR A 216 25.92 -14.57 2.78
CA THR A 216 25.95 -15.77 3.62
C THR A 216 25.78 -17.03 2.79
N VAL A 217 24.86 -17.04 1.82
CA VAL A 217 24.67 -18.17 0.90
C VAL A 217 25.97 -18.50 0.18
N TYR A 218 26.62 -17.51 -0.38
CA TYR A 218 27.93 -17.71 -1.09
C TYR A 218 29.06 -18.12 -0.14
N SER A 219 29.11 -17.57 1.08
CA SER A 219 30.15 -17.91 2.06
C SER A 219 30.12 -19.38 2.48
N TYR A 220 28.95 -20.00 2.46
CA TYR A 220 28.73 -21.39 2.84
C TYR A 220 28.51 -22.33 1.65
N VAL A 221 28.61 -21.84 0.39
CA VAL A 221 28.38 -22.60 -0.86
C VAL A 221 27.03 -23.35 -0.79
N ALA A 222 25.99 -22.64 -0.32
CA ALA A 222 24.66 -23.23 0.00
C ALA A 222 23.65 -23.09 -1.14
N GLU A 223 24.07 -22.68 -2.35
CA GLU A 223 23.19 -22.41 -3.49
C GLU A 223 22.32 -23.63 -3.84
N ASN A 224 22.96 -24.80 -3.98
CA ASN A 224 22.25 -26.03 -4.34
C ASN A 224 21.22 -26.43 -3.28
N GLN A 225 21.54 -26.27 -1.99
CA GLN A 225 20.62 -26.59 -0.90
C GLN A 225 19.38 -25.67 -0.89
N ILE A 226 19.57 -24.39 -1.23
CA ILE A 226 18.47 -23.44 -1.32
C ILE A 226 17.60 -23.73 -2.55
N ILE A 227 18.21 -24.05 -3.71
CA ILE A 227 17.50 -24.43 -4.92
C ILE A 227 16.66 -25.68 -4.67
N GLU A 228 17.19 -26.68 -3.97
CA GLU A 228 16.46 -27.89 -3.61
C GLU A 228 15.24 -27.58 -2.71
N LYS A 229 15.43 -26.77 -1.65
CA LYS A 229 14.34 -26.33 -0.80
C LYS A 229 13.27 -25.55 -1.56
N PHE A 230 13.68 -24.66 -2.45
CA PHE A 230 12.78 -23.88 -3.29
C PHE A 230 12.00 -24.80 -4.25
N SER A 231 12.69 -25.75 -4.90
CA SER A 231 12.08 -26.74 -5.80
C SER A 231 11.05 -27.60 -5.08
N HIS A 232 11.37 -28.08 -3.89
CA HIS A 232 10.42 -28.87 -3.08
C HIS A 232 9.19 -28.03 -2.66
N ALA A 233 9.38 -26.75 -2.32
CA ALA A 233 8.25 -25.85 -2.01
C ALA A 233 7.35 -25.60 -3.24
N LEU A 234 7.88 -25.70 -4.46
CA LEU A 234 7.12 -25.56 -5.71
C LEU A 234 6.31 -26.80 -6.08
N GLU A 235 6.58 -28.00 -5.56
CA GLU A 235 5.88 -29.24 -5.93
C GLU A 235 4.37 -29.11 -5.73
N ARG A 236 3.95 -28.57 -4.58
CA ARG A 236 2.52 -28.32 -4.28
C ARG A 236 1.90 -27.30 -5.26
N THR A 237 2.67 -26.28 -5.63
CA THR A 237 2.22 -25.27 -6.62
C THR A 237 2.04 -25.90 -7.99
N LEU A 238 2.94 -26.82 -8.39
CA LEU A 238 2.85 -27.58 -9.64
C LEU A 238 1.59 -28.45 -9.67
N GLU A 239 1.30 -29.21 -8.61
CA GLU A 239 0.08 -30.01 -8.52
C GLU A 239 -1.20 -29.17 -8.66
N LEU A 240 -1.24 -28.02 -7.98
CA LEU A 240 -2.35 -27.06 -8.09
C LEU A 240 -2.45 -26.47 -9.50
N GLY A 241 -1.31 -26.18 -10.15
CA GLY A 241 -1.26 -25.71 -11.54
C GLY A 241 -1.84 -26.73 -12.53
N VAL A 242 -1.57 -28.02 -12.35
CA VAL A 242 -2.19 -29.09 -13.16
C VAL A 242 -3.70 -29.12 -12.95
N LYS A 243 -4.18 -29.02 -11.70
CA LYS A 243 -5.62 -28.95 -11.39
C LYS A 243 -6.27 -27.70 -12.00
N GLN A 244 -5.59 -26.56 -11.97
CA GLN A 244 -6.03 -25.32 -12.61
C GLN A 244 -6.14 -25.52 -14.14
N GLY A 245 -5.15 -26.15 -14.77
CA GLY A 245 -5.16 -26.46 -16.20
C GLY A 245 -6.35 -27.33 -16.59
N PHE A 246 -6.66 -28.35 -15.79
CA PHE A 246 -7.83 -29.20 -15.98
C PHE A 246 -9.16 -28.42 -15.84
N ALA A 247 -9.30 -27.60 -14.77
CA ALA A 247 -10.48 -26.77 -14.57
C ALA A 247 -10.67 -25.75 -15.72
N LYS A 248 -9.57 -25.15 -16.21
CA LYS A 248 -9.57 -24.26 -17.38
C LYS A 248 -9.98 -25.02 -18.65
N GLY A 249 -9.50 -26.24 -18.85
CA GLY A 249 -9.88 -27.11 -19.97
C GLY A 249 -11.38 -27.43 -19.96
N LEU A 250 -11.95 -27.75 -18.79
CA LEU A 250 -13.39 -27.98 -18.63
C LEU A 250 -14.21 -26.70 -18.91
N LEU A 251 -13.74 -25.54 -18.42
CA LEU A 251 -14.39 -24.27 -18.71
C LEU A 251 -14.42 -23.97 -20.22
N MET A 252 -13.27 -24.07 -20.88
CA MET A 252 -13.17 -23.85 -22.34
C MET A 252 -13.96 -24.87 -23.12
N GLY A 253 -13.92 -26.15 -22.73
CA GLY A 253 -14.69 -27.23 -23.37
C GLY A 253 -16.19 -27.03 -23.22
N SER A 254 -16.66 -26.51 -22.06
CA SER A 254 -18.08 -26.24 -21.86
C SER A 254 -18.63 -25.15 -22.80
N MET A 255 -17.78 -24.24 -23.29
CA MET A 255 -18.21 -23.27 -24.32
C MET A 255 -18.60 -23.92 -25.64
N GLY A 256 -18.13 -25.13 -25.93
CA GLY A 256 -18.58 -25.91 -27.08
C GLY A 256 -20.09 -26.18 -27.10
N SER A 257 -20.76 -26.16 -25.95
CA SER A 257 -22.22 -26.29 -25.82
C SER A 257 -22.99 -25.15 -26.51
N ILE A 258 -22.35 -24.01 -26.78
CA ILE A 258 -22.94 -22.91 -27.56
C ILE A 258 -23.35 -23.36 -28.95
N TYR A 259 -22.54 -24.22 -29.62
CA TYR A 259 -22.85 -24.73 -30.94
C TYR A 259 -24.08 -25.66 -30.93
N VAL A 260 -24.29 -26.41 -29.85
CA VAL A 260 -25.52 -27.20 -29.65
C VAL A 260 -26.71 -26.26 -29.51
N GLY A 261 -26.55 -25.15 -28.78
CA GLY A 261 -27.58 -24.11 -28.69
C GLY A 261 -27.92 -23.49 -30.06
N TRP A 262 -26.92 -23.19 -30.87
CA TRP A 262 -27.14 -22.66 -32.23
C TRP A 262 -27.83 -23.68 -33.17
N ALA A 263 -27.43 -24.94 -33.10
CA ALA A 263 -28.10 -25.98 -33.89
C ALA A 263 -29.58 -26.10 -33.52
N PHE A 264 -29.91 -26.10 -32.24
CA PHE A 264 -31.29 -26.10 -31.77
C PHE A 264 -32.06 -24.84 -32.19
N GLN A 265 -31.45 -23.65 -32.04
CA GLN A 265 -32.05 -22.40 -32.47
C GLN A 265 -32.30 -22.37 -33.98
N ALA A 266 -31.39 -22.91 -34.79
CA ALA A 266 -31.58 -23.04 -36.23
C ALA A 266 -32.78 -23.95 -36.54
N TRP A 267 -32.90 -25.09 -35.85
CA TRP A 267 -34.02 -26.01 -36.02
C TRP A 267 -35.37 -25.38 -35.65
N VAL A 268 -35.46 -24.79 -34.43
CA VAL A 268 -36.67 -24.08 -33.98
C VAL A 268 -36.97 -22.88 -34.88
N GLY A 269 -35.93 -22.13 -35.25
CA GLY A 269 -36.03 -20.97 -36.11
C GLY A 269 -36.61 -21.34 -37.49
N THR A 270 -36.16 -22.42 -38.12
CA THR A 270 -36.71 -22.93 -39.38
C THR A 270 -38.19 -23.24 -39.21
N TYR A 271 -38.58 -23.95 -38.14
CA TYR A 271 -39.97 -24.26 -37.86
C TYR A 271 -40.84 -23.00 -37.73
N LEU A 272 -40.35 -21.97 -37.00
CA LEU A 272 -41.07 -20.71 -36.82
C LEU A 272 -41.23 -19.92 -38.13
N VAL A 273 -40.26 -19.95 -39.00
CA VAL A 273 -40.33 -19.28 -40.30
C VAL A 273 -41.27 -20.02 -41.24
N THR A 274 -41.15 -21.37 -41.37
CA THR A 274 -41.92 -22.15 -42.32
C THR A 274 -43.37 -22.36 -41.90
N GLU A 275 -43.64 -22.71 -40.63
CA GLU A 275 -44.97 -23.07 -40.15
C GLU A 275 -45.73 -21.90 -39.50
N LYS A 276 -45.02 -20.94 -38.94
CA LYS A 276 -45.65 -19.80 -38.23
C LYS A 276 -45.54 -18.46 -38.98
N GLY A 277 -44.82 -18.44 -40.12
CA GLY A 277 -44.70 -17.26 -40.97
C GLY A 277 -43.93 -16.10 -40.35
N GLU A 278 -43.06 -16.38 -39.36
CA GLU A 278 -42.21 -15.35 -38.78
C GLU A 278 -41.12 -14.91 -39.76
N LYS A 279 -40.68 -13.66 -39.65
CA LYS A 279 -39.60 -13.11 -40.50
C LYS A 279 -38.25 -13.73 -40.12
N GLY A 280 -37.55 -14.35 -41.09
CA GLY A 280 -36.31 -15.07 -40.86
C GLY A 280 -35.20 -14.23 -40.21
N GLY A 281 -35.04 -12.97 -40.62
CA GLY A 281 -34.06 -12.07 -40.00
C GLY A 281 -34.40 -11.70 -38.57
N SER A 282 -35.69 -11.64 -38.21
CA SER A 282 -36.08 -11.35 -36.81
C SER A 282 -35.80 -12.55 -35.91
N VAL A 283 -36.10 -13.76 -36.36
CA VAL A 283 -35.82 -15.01 -35.65
C VAL A 283 -34.31 -15.21 -35.48
N PHE A 284 -33.53 -15.00 -36.53
CA PHE A 284 -32.07 -15.12 -36.51
C PHE A 284 -31.43 -14.13 -35.53
N ALA A 285 -31.77 -12.83 -35.61
CA ALA A 285 -31.22 -11.80 -34.75
C ALA A 285 -31.64 -12.00 -33.29
N ALA A 286 -32.88 -12.43 -33.02
CA ALA A 286 -33.32 -12.75 -31.67
C ALA A 286 -32.50 -13.90 -31.05
N GLY A 287 -32.27 -14.98 -31.84
CA GLY A 287 -31.46 -16.11 -31.41
C GLY A 287 -30.02 -15.71 -31.05
N ILE A 288 -29.37 -14.95 -31.92
CA ILE A 288 -28.01 -14.43 -31.64
C ILE A 288 -28.00 -13.55 -30.41
N ASN A 289 -28.93 -12.61 -30.25
CA ASN A 289 -28.99 -11.75 -29.08
C ASN A 289 -29.11 -12.53 -27.76
N VAL A 290 -29.92 -13.60 -27.71
CA VAL A 290 -30.04 -14.43 -26.51
C VAL A 290 -28.69 -15.08 -26.15
N VAL A 291 -27.95 -15.60 -27.15
CA VAL A 291 -26.64 -16.21 -26.92
C VAL A 291 -25.61 -15.14 -26.47
N MET A 292 -25.57 -14.00 -27.15
CA MET A 292 -24.65 -12.90 -26.79
C MET A 292 -24.95 -12.33 -25.42
N GLY A 293 -26.22 -12.18 -25.05
CA GLY A 293 -26.64 -11.83 -23.69
C GLY A 293 -26.17 -12.85 -22.66
N GLY A 294 -26.30 -14.16 -22.95
CA GLY A 294 -25.78 -15.22 -22.09
C GLY A 294 -24.25 -15.16 -21.93
N LEU A 295 -23.52 -14.94 -23.01
CA LEU A 295 -22.05 -14.78 -22.96
C LEU A 295 -21.62 -13.55 -22.18
N SER A 296 -22.36 -12.45 -22.22
CA SER A 296 -22.05 -11.25 -21.45
C SER A 296 -22.15 -11.49 -19.94
N VAL A 297 -23.05 -12.36 -19.48
CA VAL A 297 -23.08 -12.77 -18.05
C VAL A 297 -21.78 -13.45 -17.65
N LEU A 298 -21.26 -14.35 -18.48
CA LEU A 298 -19.96 -14.99 -18.23
C LEU A 298 -18.79 -13.98 -18.25
N GLY A 299 -18.86 -13.00 -19.15
CA GLY A 299 -17.88 -11.90 -19.23
C GLY A 299 -17.89 -10.97 -18.00
N ALA A 300 -19.02 -10.87 -17.30
CA ALA A 300 -19.12 -10.08 -16.07
C ALA A 300 -18.39 -10.73 -14.87
N LEU A 301 -18.25 -12.05 -14.83
CA LEU A 301 -17.70 -12.77 -13.67
C LEU A 301 -16.28 -12.39 -13.28
N PRO A 302 -15.29 -12.33 -14.21
CA PRO A 302 -13.94 -11.89 -13.86
C PRO A 302 -13.90 -10.48 -13.29
N ASN A 303 -14.82 -9.62 -13.73
CA ASN A 303 -14.92 -8.25 -13.22
C ASN A 303 -15.50 -8.22 -11.80
N LEU A 304 -16.49 -9.04 -11.50
CA LEU A 304 -17.02 -9.19 -10.13
C LEU A 304 -15.94 -9.70 -9.16
N THR A 305 -15.10 -10.64 -9.61
CA THR A 305 -13.97 -11.12 -8.80
C THR A 305 -12.99 -9.98 -8.51
N GLY A 306 -12.58 -9.20 -9.52
CA GLY A 306 -11.69 -8.04 -9.32
C GLY A 306 -12.30 -6.96 -8.41
N ILE A 307 -13.62 -6.74 -8.48
CA ILE A 307 -14.33 -5.84 -7.55
C ILE A 307 -14.27 -6.38 -6.11
N THR A 308 -14.42 -7.70 -5.93
CA THR A 308 -14.33 -8.32 -4.60
C THR A 308 -12.93 -8.21 -4.03
N GLU A 309 -11.89 -8.49 -4.82
CA GLU A 309 -10.48 -8.32 -4.43
C GLU A 309 -10.17 -6.87 -4.01
N ALA A 310 -10.62 -5.91 -4.80
CA ALA A 310 -10.47 -4.49 -4.48
C ALA A 310 -11.24 -4.08 -3.21
N THR A 311 -12.39 -4.71 -2.93
CA THR A 311 -13.14 -4.46 -1.69
C THR A 311 -12.36 -4.96 -0.47
N VAL A 312 -11.70 -6.12 -0.57
CA VAL A 312 -10.83 -6.64 0.49
C VAL A 312 -9.61 -5.73 0.66
N ALA A 313 -8.98 -5.31 -0.43
CA ALA A 313 -7.87 -4.35 -0.41
C ALA A 313 -8.27 -3.02 0.26
N ALA A 314 -9.45 -2.49 -0.08
CA ALA A 314 -10.01 -1.30 0.53
C ALA A 314 -10.23 -1.47 2.04
N THR A 315 -10.70 -2.63 2.48
CA THR A 315 -10.87 -2.93 3.90
C THR A 315 -9.54 -2.86 4.66
N ARG A 316 -8.48 -3.49 4.15
CA ARG A 316 -7.14 -3.42 4.75
C ARG A 316 -6.61 -1.99 4.85
N ILE A 317 -6.77 -1.20 3.77
CA ILE A 317 -6.36 0.22 3.76
C ILE A 317 -7.15 1.02 4.79
N PHE A 318 -8.47 0.85 4.85
CA PHE A 318 -9.31 1.64 5.77
C PHE A 318 -9.20 1.20 7.22
N GLU A 319 -8.89 -0.04 7.51
CA GLU A 319 -8.52 -0.48 8.87
C GLU A 319 -7.30 0.29 9.37
N MET A 320 -6.27 0.43 8.55
CA MET A 320 -5.09 1.23 8.88
C MET A 320 -5.42 2.72 9.01
N VAL A 321 -6.20 3.28 8.08
CA VAL A 321 -6.59 4.71 8.09
C VAL A 321 -7.44 5.04 9.32
N ASN A 322 -8.28 4.12 9.77
CA ASN A 322 -9.16 4.32 10.94
C ASN A 322 -8.48 3.94 12.27
N ARG A 323 -7.31 3.30 12.23
CA ARG A 323 -6.60 2.92 13.43
C ARG A 323 -6.16 4.16 14.20
N VAL A 324 -6.57 4.25 15.45
CA VAL A 324 -6.13 5.30 16.37
C VAL A 324 -4.93 4.77 17.15
N PRO A 325 -3.74 5.39 17.01
CA PRO A 325 -2.55 4.96 17.74
C PRO A 325 -2.67 5.24 19.24
N PHE A 326 -2.04 4.43 20.07
CA PHE A 326 -1.97 4.66 21.52
C PHE A 326 -1.15 5.93 21.84
N ILE A 327 -0.10 6.19 21.06
CA ILE A 327 0.71 7.39 21.16
C ILE A 327 0.56 8.16 19.85
N ASP A 328 -0.35 9.13 19.86
CA ASP A 328 -0.71 9.89 18.66
C ASP A 328 0.20 11.12 18.51
N ALA A 329 0.98 11.14 17.43
CA ALA A 329 1.86 12.27 17.13
C ALA A 329 1.10 13.56 16.74
N ASP A 330 -0.14 13.46 16.29
CA ASP A 330 -0.98 14.59 15.89
C ASP A 330 -1.91 15.08 17.01
N ASP A 331 -1.92 14.42 18.18
CA ASP A 331 -2.73 14.87 19.31
C ASP A 331 -2.20 16.22 19.83
N ARG A 332 -3.05 17.24 19.72
CA ARG A 332 -2.78 18.61 20.18
C ARG A 332 -3.28 18.88 21.60
N LYS A 333 -3.89 17.91 22.28
CA LYS A 333 -4.49 18.11 23.61
C LYS A 333 -3.50 18.27 24.75
N GLY A 334 -2.24 17.88 24.55
CA GLY A 334 -1.19 18.02 25.56
C GLY A 334 -0.79 19.47 25.82
N LYS A 335 -0.16 19.72 26.99
CA LYS A 335 0.37 21.03 27.37
C LYS A 335 1.72 21.27 26.69
N ALA A 336 1.94 22.48 26.17
CA ALA A 336 3.25 22.98 25.77
C ALA A 336 3.70 23.97 26.85
N LEU A 337 4.90 23.77 27.42
CA LEU A 337 5.46 24.68 28.44
C LEU A 337 6.07 25.91 27.75
N SER A 338 5.90 27.09 28.33
CA SER A 338 6.47 28.33 27.80
C SER A 338 7.99 28.39 27.95
N TYR A 339 8.54 27.68 28.95
CA TYR A 339 9.97 27.61 29.23
C TYR A 339 10.34 26.20 29.71
N VAL A 340 11.47 25.68 29.25
CA VAL A 340 12.02 24.37 29.62
C VAL A 340 13.39 24.57 30.25
N ARG A 341 13.55 24.12 31.49
CA ARG A 341 14.87 24.05 32.16
C ARG A 341 15.64 22.83 31.74
N GLY A 342 14.91 21.71 31.50
CA GLY A 342 15.45 20.45 31.07
C GLY A 342 15.79 19.50 32.22
N GLU A 343 15.15 19.61 33.38
CA GLU A 343 15.27 18.63 34.47
C GLU A 343 14.44 17.38 34.08
N ILE A 344 15.06 16.20 34.14
CA ILE A 344 14.44 14.94 33.78
C ILE A 344 14.41 14.01 34.99
N GLU A 345 13.28 13.36 35.24
CA GLU A 345 13.12 12.42 36.33
C GLU A 345 12.38 11.17 35.89
N PHE A 346 12.97 10.00 36.13
CA PHE A 346 12.36 8.69 35.99
C PHE A 346 11.97 8.20 37.37
N LYS A 347 10.68 7.86 37.57
CA LYS A 347 10.15 7.41 38.87
C LYS A 347 9.55 6.03 38.74
N ASP A 348 10.16 5.05 39.39
CA ASP A 348 9.71 3.68 39.50
C ASP A 348 9.28 3.08 38.15
N ILE A 349 10.13 3.22 37.12
CA ILE A 349 9.82 2.81 35.76
C ILE A 349 9.92 1.29 35.62
N TYR A 350 8.81 0.69 35.21
CA TYR A 350 8.73 -0.68 34.70
C TYR A 350 8.40 -0.66 33.23
N PHE A 351 9.10 -1.48 32.44
CA PHE A 351 8.86 -1.51 31.00
C PHE A 351 9.25 -2.84 30.37
N SER A 352 8.37 -3.33 29.46
CA SER A 352 8.61 -4.41 28.50
C SER A 352 8.25 -3.94 27.09
N TYR A 353 9.02 -4.36 26.09
CA TYR A 353 8.67 -4.04 24.71
C TYR A 353 7.40 -4.77 24.27
N PRO A 354 6.52 -4.14 23.47
CA PRO A 354 5.31 -4.79 22.95
C PRO A 354 5.59 -6.08 22.16
N SER A 355 6.75 -6.16 21.52
CA SER A 355 7.20 -7.36 20.77
C SER A 355 7.65 -8.52 21.68
N ARG A 356 7.93 -8.27 22.97
CA ARG A 356 8.37 -9.25 23.97
C ARG A 356 7.80 -8.92 25.35
N PRO A 357 6.49 -9.05 25.55
CA PRO A 357 5.81 -8.62 26.78
C PRO A 357 6.27 -9.38 28.02
N ASP A 358 6.72 -10.61 27.87
CA ASP A 358 7.19 -11.46 28.97
C ASP A 358 8.61 -11.12 29.45
N SER A 359 9.36 -10.29 28.71
CA SER A 359 10.73 -9.90 29.04
C SER A 359 10.77 -8.47 29.56
N SER A 360 10.82 -8.30 30.87
CA SER A 360 10.94 -6.97 31.50
C SER A 360 12.34 -6.42 31.31
N VAL A 361 12.44 -5.24 30.69
CA VAL A 361 13.71 -4.54 30.40
C VAL A 361 14.06 -3.56 31.49
N LEU A 362 13.09 -2.85 32.07
CA LEU A 362 13.27 -1.96 33.20
C LEU A 362 12.41 -2.43 34.38
N GLN A 363 13.00 -2.42 35.58
CA GLN A 363 12.43 -3.02 36.76
C GLN A 363 12.55 -2.08 38.00
N GLY A 364 11.78 -0.97 37.99
CA GLY A 364 11.81 0.02 39.05
C GLY A 364 12.97 1.01 38.90
N LEU A 365 13.21 1.50 37.65
CA LEU A 365 14.26 2.45 37.36
C LEU A 365 13.95 3.82 37.96
N ASN A 366 14.87 4.33 38.78
CA ASN A 366 14.82 5.67 39.39
C ASN A 366 16.07 6.44 39.02
N ILE A 367 15.93 7.54 38.25
CA ILE A 367 17.04 8.43 37.86
C ILE A 367 16.56 9.87 37.87
N ARG A 368 17.37 10.78 38.46
CA ARG A 368 17.13 12.22 38.36
C ARG A 368 18.31 12.89 37.67
N ILE A 369 18.03 13.63 36.61
CA ILE A 369 19.00 14.35 35.78
C ILE A 369 18.76 15.84 35.95
N PRO A 370 19.65 16.55 36.62
CA PRO A 370 19.49 17.99 36.85
C PRO A 370 19.58 18.78 35.52
N ALA A 371 18.88 19.90 35.46
CA ALA A 371 18.89 20.77 34.28
C ALA A 371 20.30 21.27 33.95
N GLY A 372 20.66 21.25 32.67
CA GLY A 372 21.97 21.74 32.18
C GLY A 372 23.16 20.84 32.55
N LYS A 373 22.94 19.62 33.04
CA LYS A 373 23.98 18.65 33.37
C LYS A 373 24.08 17.53 32.38
N SER A 374 25.29 16.99 32.20
CA SER A 374 25.53 15.79 31.40
C SER A 374 25.55 14.54 32.27
N VAL A 375 24.80 13.52 31.88
CA VAL A 375 24.71 12.23 32.58
C VAL A 375 25.16 11.12 31.64
N GLY A 376 26.15 10.36 32.10
CA GLY A 376 26.60 9.14 31.42
C GLY A 376 25.83 7.93 31.91
N LEU A 377 25.17 7.19 31.01
CA LEU A 377 24.54 5.90 31.30
C LEU A 377 25.47 4.77 30.86
N VAL A 378 25.89 3.92 31.78
CA VAL A 378 26.79 2.79 31.53
C VAL A 378 26.16 1.50 32.02
N GLY A 379 26.57 0.38 31.45
CA GLY A 379 26.07 -0.95 31.83
C GLY A 379 26.24 -1.97 30.72
N GLY A 380 25.98 -3.22 30.99
CA GLY A 380 26.05 -4.31 30.03
C GLY A 380 25.10 -4.14 28.85
N SER A 381 25.30 -4.92 27.79
CA SER A 381 24.30 -4.98 26.70
C SER A 381 22.99 -5.50 27.25
N GLY A 382 21.86 -4.90 26.82
CA GLY A 382 20.52 -5.29 27.32
C GLY A 382 20.11 -4.69 28.68
N SER A 383 20.95 -3.89 29.37
CA SER A 383 20.62 -3.32 30.69
C SER A 383 19.56 -2.21 30.65
N GLY A 384 19.00 -1.84 29.49
CA GLY A 384 17.93 -0.86 29.37
C GLY A 384 18.37 0.60 29.06
N LYS A 385 19.65 0.85 28.75
CA LYS A 385 20.17 2.21 28.45
C LYS A 385 19.43 2.91 27.32
N SER A 386 19.39 2.31 26.13
CA SER A 386 18.70 2.89 24.97
C SER A 386 17.17 2.95 25.16
N THR A 387 16.62 2.02 25.96
CA THR A 387 15.21 2.03 26.37
C THR A 387 14.88 3.29 27.18
N THR A 388 15.79 3.78 28.02
CA THR A 388 15.60 5.02 28.77
C THR A 388 15.43 6.23 27.83
N ILE A 389 16.24 6.31 26.75
CA ILE A 389 16.11 7.35 25.72
C ILE A 389 14.77 7.19 24.97
N ALA A 390 14.38 5.98 24.62
CA ALA A 390 13.14 5.69 23.89
C ALA A 390 11.88 6.09 24.70
N LEU A 391 11.89 5.85 26.01
CA LEU A 391 10.82 6.29 26.91
C LEU A 391 10.77 7.81 27.06
N LEU A 392 11.93 8.47 27.16
CA LEU A 392 11.98 9.94 27.28
C LEU A 392 11.45 10.63 26.01
N GLN A 393 11.77 10.11 24.84
CA GLN A 393 11.21 10.59 23.57
C GLN A 393 9.74 10.19 23.35
N ARG A 394 9.22 9.40 24.30
CA ARG A 394 7.87 8.86 24.22
C ARG A 394 7.61 8.10 22.92
N PHE A 395 8.58 7.24 22.52
CA PHE A 395 8.35 6.22 21.50
C PHE A 395 7.47 5.10 22.05
N TYR A 396 7.59 4.86 23.34
CA TYR A 396 6.78 3.97 24.16
C TYR A 396 6.38 4.70 25.44
N ASP A 397 5.29 4.26 26.04
CA ASP A 397 4.93 4.64 27.40
C ASP A 397 5.36 3.53 28.37
N PRO A 398 5.85 3.82 29.58
CA PRO A 398 6.19 2.80 30.57
C PRO A 398 4.95 2.00 30.96
N THR A 399 5.17 0.71 31.33
CA THR A 399 4.10 -0.18 31.82
C THR A 399 3.61 0.33 33.18
N ASP A 400 4.55 0.75 34.04
CA ASP A 400 4.26 1.39 35.32
C ASP A 400 5.32 2.44 35.63
N GLY A 401 5.01 3.37 36.55
CA GLY A 401 5.85 4.52 36.87
C GLY A 401 5.64 5.71 35.94
N GLU A 402 6.48 6.75 36.11
CA GLU A 402 6.29 8.04 35.44
C GLU A 402 7.62 8.65 35.02
N VAL A 403 7.65 9.17 33.78
CA VAL A 403 8.74 10.03 33.30
C VAL A 403 8.27 11.47 33.36
N LEU A 404 9.10 12.33 33.98
CA LEU A 404 8.79 13.75 34.18
C LEU A 404 9.83 14.63 33.48
N LEU A 405 9.36 15.73 32.91
CA LEU A 405 10.18 16.84 32.41
C LEU A 405 9.80 18.12 33.19
N ASP A 406 10.75 18.71 33.88
CA ASP A 406 10.53 19.88 34.77
C ASP A 406 9.35 19.68 35.75
N GLY A 407 9.17 18.45 36.27
CA GLY A 407 8.08 18.06 37.17
C GLY A 407 6.76 17.76 36.51
N TYR A 408 6.65 17.88 35.17
CA TYR A 408 5.44 17.54 34.42
C TYR A 408 5.55 16.14 33.79
N LYS A 409 4.51 15.32 33.94
CA LYS A 409 4.43 13.99 33.32
C LYS A 409 4.47 14.14 31.78
N ILE A 410 5.42 13.48 31.11
CA ILE A 410 5.58 13.60 29.65
C ILE A 410 4.33 13.13 28.89
N ARG A 411 3.53 12.21 29.45
CA ARG A 411 2.23 11.78 28.88
C ARG A 411 1.21 12.89 28.75
N ARG A 412 1.33 13.97 29.57
CA ARG A 412 0.44 15.15 29.56
C ARG A 412 0.96 16.29 28.69
N LEU A 413 2.15 16.14 28.13
CA LEU A 413 2.75 17.13 27.25
C LEU A 413 2.38 16.85 25.80
N GLN A 414 2.26 17.91 24.99
CA GLN A 414 2.07 17.78 23.55
C GLN A 414 3.28 17.10 22.92
N LEU A 415 3.07 15.98 22.20
CA LEU A 415 4.16 15.12 21.76
C LEU A 415 5.12 15.81 20.77
N LYS A 416 4.58 16.56 19.79
CA LYS A 416 5.40 17.31 18.82
C LYS A 416 6.24 18.37 19.53
N TRP A 417 5.66 19.07 20.52
CA TRP A 417 6.37 20.05 21.32
C TRP A 417 7.45 19.36 22.18
N LEU A 418 7.14 18.25 22.87
CA LEU A 418 8.11 17.50 23.68
C LEU A 418 9.33 17.10 22.84
N ARG A 419 9.10 16.49 21.69
CA ARG A 419 10.17 16.06 20.77
C ARG A 419 10.93 17.24 20.15
N SER A 420 10.32 18.43 20.05
CA SER A 420 11.03 19.63 19.61
C SER A 420 12.05 20.15 20.61
N GLN A 421 11.92 19.80 21.90
CA GLN A 421 12.89 20.19 22.94
C GLN A 421 14.11 19.27 22.99
N MET A 422 14.10 18.18 22.21
CA MET A 422 15.13 17.11 22.25
C MET A 422 15.84 16.98 20.91
N GLY A 423 17.16 16.79 20.95
CA GLY A 423 17.97 16.35 19.82
C GLY A 423 18.46 14.93 20.06
N LEU A 424 18.22 14.03 19.12
CA LEU A 424 18.70 12.64 19.18
C LEU A 424 19.84 12.42 18.18
N VAL A 425 20.90 11.78 18.66
CA VAL A 425 21.97 11.22 17.84
C VAL A 425 22.04 9.72 18.13
N SER A 426 21.65 8.90 17.17
CA SER A 426 21.59 7.44 17.30
C SER A 426 22.97 6.81 17.10
N GLN A 427 23.13 5.57 17.52
CA GLN A 427 24.32 4.73 17.35
C GLN A 427 24.72 4.60 15.87
N GLU A 428 23.75 4.27 15.02
CA GLU A 428 23.92 4.23 13.56
C GLU A 428 23.00 5.29 12.92
N PRO A 429 23.52 6.50 12.62
CA PRO A 429 22.69 7.54 12.06
C PRO A 429 22.28 7.22 10.62
N VAL A 430 20.99 7.23 10.38
CA VAL A 430 20.43 7.08 9.04
C VAL A 430 20.39 8.44 8.35
N LEU A 431 21.00 8.51 7.15
CA LEU A 431 20.86 9.65 6.26
C LEU A 431 19.89 9.32 5.12
N PHE A 432 19.05 10.28 4.78
CA PHE A 432 18.14 10.16 3.64
C PHE A 432 18.91 10.35 2.33
N ALA A 433 18.44 9.72 1.25
CA ALA A 433 19.05 9.78 -0.09
C ALA A 433 18.84 11.16 -0.75
N THR A 434 19.26 12.21 -0.08
CA THR A 434 19.16 13.61 -0.50
C THR A 434 20.51 14.30 -0.30
N SER A 435 20.58 15.63 -0.44
CA SER A 435 21.78 16.39 -0.17
C SER A 435 22.13 16.46 1.32
N ILE A 436 23.38 16.78 1.65
CA ILE A 436 23.82 17.02 3.04
C ILE A 436 23.00 18.14 3.67
N LYS A 437 22.76 19.22 2.93
CA LYS A 437 21.92 20.35 3.35
C LYS A 437 20.53 19.91 3.77
N GLU A 438 19.84 19.16 2.92
CA GLU A 438 18.49 18.66 3.22
C GLU A 438 18.49 17.70 4.41
N ASN A 439 19.52 16.87 4.55
CA ASN A 439 19.70 16.02 5.71
C ASN A 439 19.82 16.80 7.02
N ILE A 440 20.50 17.96 7.02
CA ILE A 440 20.59 18.83 8.19
C ILE A 440 19.27 19.57 8.40
N LEU A 441 18.66 20.13 7.35
CA LEU A 441 17.37 20.82 7.38
C LEU A 441 16.23 19.95 7.91
N PHE A 442 16.32 18.62 7.77
CA PHE A 442 15.35 17.69 8.35
C PHE A 442 15.16 17.90 9.87
N GLY A 443 16.17 18.41 10.57
CA GLY A 443 16.08 18.78 11.98
C GLY A 443 15.13 19.95 12.26
N LYS A 444 15.04 20.95 11.38
CA LYS A 444 14.21 22.14 11.53
C LYS A 444 13.72 22.65 10.18
N GLU A 445 12.43 22.47 9.93
CA GLU A 445 11.79 22.97 8.72
C GLU A 445 11.89 24.49 8.59
N GLY A 446 12.20 25.00 7.41
CA GLY A 446 12.30 26.44 7.15
C GLY A 446 13.54 27.14 7.71
N ALA A 447 14.55 26.41 8.20
CA ALA A 447 15.81 27.00 8.64
C ALA A 447 16.59 27.58 7.43
N SER A 448 17.34 28.67 7.67
CA SER A 448 18.17 29.30 6.66
C SER A 448 19.45 28.51 6.35
N MET A 449 20.11 28.83 5.24
CA MET A 449 21.43 28.25 4.93
C MET A 449 22.49 28.65 5.96
N GLU A 450 22.36 29.81 6.56
CA GLU A 450 23.23 30.28 7.64
C GLU A 450 23.08 29.40 8.90
N ASP A 451 21.84 29.02 9.25
CA ASP A 451 21.57 28.09 10.34
C ASP A 451 22.19 26.72 10.08
N VAL A 452 22.10 26.22 8.81
CA VAL A 452 22.72 24.96 8.39
C VAL A 452 24.25 25.02 8.57
N ILE A 453 24.89 26.09 8.10
CA ILE A 453 26.33 26.27 8.22
C ILE A 453 26.75 26.40 9.70
N SER A 454 25.98 27.12 10.50
CA SER A 454 26.23 27.26 11.94
C SER A 454 26.14 25.91 12.66
N ALA A 455 25.11 25.13 12.41
CA ALA A 455 24.94 23.79 12.96
C ALA A 455 26.06 22.84 12.51
N ALA A 456 26.45 22.90 11.23
CA ALA A 456 27.55 22.10 10.69
C ALA A 456 28.90 22.46 11.32
N LYS A 457 29.17 23.74 11.59
CA LYS A 457 30.38 24.20 12.32
C LYS A 457 30.38 23.70 13.75
N ALA A 458 29.24 23.80 14.44
CA ALA A 458 29.10 23.29 15.82
C ALA A 458 29.32 21.76 15.90
N ALA A 459 28.96 21.03 14.84
CA ALA A 459 29.17 19.59 14.73
C ALA A 459 30.54 19.18 14.15
N ASN A 460 31.49 20.10 13.98
CA ASN A 460 32.75 19.88 13.26
C ASN A 460 32.56 19.24 11.87
N ALA A 461 31.46 19.53 11.18
CA ALA A 461 31.13 18.97 9.87
C ALA A 461 31.47 19.90 8.70
N HIS A 462 31.50 21.21 8.92
CA HIS A 462 31.66 22.23 7.88
C HIS A 462 32.89 22.00 7.00
N ASP A 463 34.05 21.76 7.63
CA ASP A 463 35.33 21.70 6.93
C ASP A 463 35.44 20.54 5.96
N PHE A 464 34.84 19.38 6.26
CA PHE A 464 34.83 18.28 5.31
C PHE A 464 33.75 18.48 4.24
N ILE A 465 32.60 19.09 4.57
CA ILE A 465 31.52 19.34 3.60
C ILE A 465 32.00 20.27 2.50
N VAL A 466 32.68 21.35 2.83
CA VAL A 466 33.21 22.32 1.85
C VAL A 466 34.29 21.70 0.94
N LYS A 467 34.99 20.67 1.40
CA LYS A 467 35.99 19.94 0.58
C LYS A 467 35.36 18.97 -0.42
N LEU A 468 34.07 18.67 -0.31
CA LEU A 468 33.37 17.83 -1.30
C LEU A 468 33.12 18.62 -2.60
N PRO A 469 33.07 17.95 -3.75
CA PRO A 469 32.92 18.64 -5.06
C PRO A 469 31.68 19.55 -5.13
N GLU A 470 30.56 19.14 -4.55
CA GLU A 470 29.29 19.86 -4.54
C GLU A 470 28.99 20.53 -3.18
N GLY A 471 29.94 20.47 -2.21
CA GLY A 471 29.76 21.05 -0.87
C GLY A 471 28.51 20.53 -0.18
N TYR A 472 27.67 21.44 0.27
CA TYR A 472 26.40 21.13 0.97
C TYR A 472 25.34 20.47 0.07
N GLU A 473 25.42 20.63 -1.25
CA GLU A 473 24.49 19.99 -2.20
C GLU A 473 24.93 18.55 -2.57
N THR A 474 26.04 18.07 -2.01
CA THR A 474 26.52 16.69 -2.23
C THR A 474 25.45 15.69 -1.79
N HIS A 475 25.02 14.80 -2.69
CA HIS A 475 24.12 13.70 -2.41
C HIS A 475 24.82 12.61 -1.63
N VAL A 476 24.22 12.16 -0.52
CA VAL A 476 24.84 11.15 0.37
C VAL A 476 24.58 9.69 -0.02
N GLY A 477 23.71 9.46 -1.02
CA GLY A 477 23.27 8.11 -1.41
C GLY A 477 22.29 7.48 -0.43
N GLN A 478 21.78 6.31 -0.78
CA GLN A 478 20.83 5.58 0.06
C GLN A 478 21.52 5.18 1.38
N PHE A 479 20.88 5.49 2.53
CA PHE A 479 21.44 5.29 3.87
C PHE A 479 22.84 5.93 4.09
N GLY A 480 23.25 6.88 3.24
CA GLY A 480 24.55 7.53 3.35
C GLY A 480 25.74 6.63 3.01
N PHE A 481 25.58 5.66 2.12
CA PHE A 481 26.66 4.73 1.75
C PHE A 481 27.93 5.40 1.21
N GLN A 482 27.80 6.61 0.70
CA GLN A 482 28.94 7.38 0.17
C GLN A 482 29.73 8.11 1.25
N MET A 483 29.30 8.08 2.53
CA MET A 483 29.92 8.79 3.65
C MET A 483 30.60 7.81 4.60
N SER A 484 31.73 8.22 5.18
CA SER A 484 32.34 7.48 6.28
C SER A 484 31.48 7.54 7.55
N GLY A 485 31.63 6.58 8.48
CA GLY A 485 30.89 6.56 9.74
C GLY A 485 30.97 7.87 10.51
N GLY A 486 32.19 8.43 10.63
CA GLY A 486 32.41 9.70 11.30
C GLY A 486 31.81 10.93 10.58
N GLN A 487 31.70 10.90 9.25
CA GLN A 487 31.00 11.93 8.48
C GLN A 487 29.50 11.86 8.71
N LYS A 488 28.90 10.65 8.63
CA LYS A 488 27.48 10.43 8.95
C LYS A 488 27.13 10.93 10.34
N GLN A 489 27.96 10.61 11.32
CA GLN A 489 27.74 10.99 12.72
C GLN A 489 27.73 12.52 12.89
N ARG A 490 28.70 13.22 12.27
CA ARG A 490 28.77 14.69 12.33
C ARG A 490 27.59 15.37 11.62
N ILE A 491 27.10 14.81 10.51
CA ILE A 491 25.88 15.29 9.86
C ILE A 491 24.66 15.07 10.78
N ALA A 492 24.56 13.93 11.46
CA ALA A 492 23.49 13.64 12.41
C ALA A 492 23.54 14.57 13.64
N ILE A 493 24.73 14.89 14.15
CA ILE A 493 24.91 15.88 15.21
C ILE A 493 24.45 17.27 14.71
N ALA A 494 24.83 17.69 13.51
CA ALA A 494 24.37 18.95 12.93
C ALA A 494 22.84 19.00 12.80
N ARG A 495 22.22 17.88 12.34
CA ARG A 495 20.76 17.71 12.29
C ARG A 495 20.10 17.87 13.66
N ALA A 496 20.70 17.35 14.71
CA ALA A 496 20.19 17.49 16.07
C ALA A 496 20.33 18.94 16.58
N LEU A 497 21.47 19.60 16.28
CA LEU A 497 21.80 20.92 16.78
C LEU A 497 21.06 22.07 16.09
N ILE A 498 20.68 21.95 14.81
CA ILE A 498 19.97 23.01 14.07
C ILE A 498 18.63 23.39 14.73
N ARG A 499 18.07 22.48 15.53
CA ARG A 499 16.84 22.71 16.31
C ARG A 499 17.07 23.52 17.58
N ASP A 500 18.31 23.71 18.00
CA ASP A 500 18.73 24.27 19.31
C ASP A 500 17.99 23.62 20.50
N PRO A 501 18.12 22.27 20.66
CA PRO A 501 17.37 21.55 21.69
C PRO A 501 17.89 21.86 23.09
N ARG A 502 16.99 21.86 24.10
CA ARG A 502 17.35 21.96 25.51
C ARG A 502 17.91 20.65 26.07
N ILE A 503 17.53 19.54 25.48
CA ILE A 503 17.94 18.20 25.89
C ILE A 503 18.65 17.53 24.71
N LEU A 504 19.83 16.97 24.93
CA LEU A 504 20.62 16.24 23.94
C LEU A 504 20.71 14.77 24.34
N LEU A 505 20.31 13.88 23.45
CA LEU A 505 20.28 12.44 23.64
C LEU A 505 21.31 11.81 22.70
N LEU A 506 22.30 11.14 23.27
CA LEU A 506 23.43 10.56 22.55
C LEU A 506 23.48 9.06 22.84
N ASP A 507 23.05 8.25 21.89
CA ASP A 507 23.03 6.79 22.00
C ASP A 507 24.24 6.20 21.26
N GLU A 508 25.31 5.87 22.03
CA GLU A 508 26.54 5.25 21.54
C GLU A 508 27.17 5.95 20.32
N ALA A 509 27.11 7.27 20.27
CA ALA A 509 27.45 8.08 19.10
C ALA A 509 28.90 7.93 18.59
N THR A 510 29.78 7.22 19.30
CA THR A 510 31.20 7.02 18.93
C THR A 510 31.59 5.56 18.80
N SER A 511 30.68 4.59 19.01
CA SER A 511 31.02 3.17 19.16
C SER A 511 31.63 2.51 17.91
N ALA A 512 31.20 2.92 16.71
CA ALA A 512 31.56 2.33 15.43
C ALA A 512 32.64 3.12 14.65
N LEU A 513 33.40 4.03 15.34
CA LEU A 513 34.35 4.92 14.69
C LEU A 513 35.80 4.51 14.93
N ASP A 514 36.66 4.81 13.95
CA ASP A 514 38.10 4.78 14.15
C ASP A 514 38.59 5.85 15.14
N ALA A 515 39.77 5.70 15.70
CA ALA A 515 40.29 6.57 16.75
C ALA A 515 40.37 8.06 16.36
N GLN A 516 40.63 8.36 15.08
CA GLN A 516 40.71 9.75 14.60
C GLN A 516 39.31 10.36 14.44
N ALA A 517 38.38 9.65 13.83
CA ALA A 517 36.99 10.08 13.69
C ALA A 517 36.31 10.21 15.06
N GLU A 518 36.57 9.27 15.99
CA GLU A 518 36.09 9.30 17.37
C GLU A 518 36.46 10.61 18.08
N ARG A 519 37.73 11.01 18.02
CA ARG A 519 38.20 12.25 18.65
C ARG A 519 37.46 13.48 18.11
N ILE A 520 37.29 13.57 16.77
CA ILE A 520 36.62 14.71 16.16
C ILE A 520 35.13 14.74 16.53
N VAL A 521 34.46 13.58 16.57
CA VAL A 521 33.07 13.45 16.96
C VAL A 521 32.90 13.77 18.45
N GLN A 522 33.83 13.30 19.31
CA GLN A 522 33.81 13.60 20.75
C GLN A 522 33.94 15.10 21.03
N GLU A 523 34.84 15.79 20.34
CA GLU A 523 34.96 17.24 20.43
C GLU A 523 33.65 17.96 20.02
N ALA A 524 32.96 17.46 19.01
CA ALA A 524 31.67 17.98 18.58
C ALA A 524 30.59 17.75 19.64
N ILE A 525 30.55 16.55 20.25
CA ILE A 525 29.62 16.21 21.33
C ILE A 525 29.86 17.08 22.57
N ASP A 526 31.10 17.25 22.98
CA ASP A 526 31.45 18.08 24.15
C ASP A 526 30.99 19.52 23.96
N LYS A 527 31.23 20.11 22.77
CA LYS A 527 30.75 21.45 22.41
C LYS A 527 29.22 21.51 22.38
N ALA A 528 28.58 20.50 21.82
CA ALA A 528 27.12 20.41 21.69
C ALA A 528 26.43 20.30 23.07
N SER A 529 27.08 19.69 24.05
CA SER A 529 26.53 19.47 25.40
C SER A 529 26.57 20.71 26.30
N ILE A 530 27.35 21.74 25.94
CA ILE A 530 27.48 22.96 26.76
C ILE A 530 26.13 23.67 26.89
N GLY A 531 25.70 23.89 28.13
CA GLY A 531 24.45 24.61 28.46
C GLY A 531 23.17 23.81 28.20
N ARG A 532 23.26 22.52 27.84
CA ARG A 532 22.15 21.60 27.62
C ARG A 532 22.14 20.48 28.64
N THR A 533 20.97 19.93 28.91
CA THR A 533 20.85 18.65 29.62
C THR A 533 21.18 17.53 28.65
N SER A 534 22.22 16.74 28.94
CA SER A 534 22.70 15.71 28.03
C SER A 534 22.63 14.33 28.66
N ILE A 535 22.04 13.35 27.96
CA ILE A 535 22.08 11.94 28.32
C ILE A 535 23.00 11.25 27.32
N ILE A 536 24.07 10.65 27.80
CA ILE A 536 25.13 10.04 27.01
C ILE A 536 25.18 8.55 27.35
N ILE A 537 24.77 7.71 26.43
CA ILE A 537 24.98 6.26 26.51
C ILE A 537 26.33 5.95 25.87
N ALA A 538 27.22 5.35 26.63
CA ALA A 538 28.54 5.02 26.14
C ALA A 538 29.02 3.65 26.60
N HIS A 539 29.70 2.95 25.69
CA HIS A 539 30.48 1.74 25.98
C HIS A 539 31.96 2.05 26.24
N ARG A 540 32.39 3.30 25.95
CA ARG A 540 33.77 3.74 26.12
C ARG A 540 33.85 4.79 27.26
N LEU A 541 34.78 4.57 28.20
CA LEU A 541 34.98 5.48 29.35
C LEU A 541 35.38 6.90 28.92
N MET A 542 36.07 7.05 27.80
CA MET A 542 36.47 8.36 27.28
C MET A 542 35.27 9.26 26.97
N THR A 543 34.17 8.69 26.50
CA THR A 543 32.94 9.43 26.10
C THR A 543 32.21 10.04 27.30
N ILE A 544 32.32 9.42 28.49
CA ILE A 544 31.63 9.84 29.71
C ILE A 544 32.56 10.54 30.72
N ARG A 545 33.86 10.64 30.40
CA ARG A 545 34.87 11.20 31.30
C ARG A 545 34.50 12.61 31.81
N ASN A 546 33.86 13.40 30.94
CA ASN A 546 33.45 14.77 31.24
C ASN A 546 32.01 14.88 31.74
N ALA A 547 31.31 13.74 31.96
CA ALA A 547 29.96 13.75 32.49
C ALA A 547 29.90 14.22 33.94
N ASN A 548 28.88 15.00 34.31
CA ASN A 548 28.69 15.49 35.68
C ASN A 548 28.21 14.39 36.63
N LEU A 549 27.53 13.38 36.10
CA LEU A 549 27.00 12.22 36.82
C LEU A 549 27.17 10.99 35.97
N ILE A 550 27.56 9.87 36.54
CA ILE A 550 27.63 8.57 35.90
C ILE A 550 26.64 7.65 36.61
N VAL A 551 25.73 7.05 35.86
CA VAL A 551 24.72 6.10 36.37
C VAL A 551 25.00 4.72 35.80
N VAL A 552 25.18 3.74 36.66
CA VAL A 552 25.41 2.33 36.28
C VAL A 552 24.09 1.56 36.29
N LEU A 553 23.74 1.02 35.11
CA LEU A 553 22.55 0.22 34.94
C LEU A 553 22.90 -1.27 34.82
N GLN A 554 22.22 -2.10 35.60
CA GLN A 554 22.27 -3.56 35.48
C GLN A 554 20.86 -4.13 35.67
N ASP A 555 20.47 -5.05 34.76
CA ASP A 555 19.16 -5.72 34.79
C ASP A 555 17.96 -4.76 34.98
N GLY A 556 18.03 -3.61 34.29
CA GLY A 556 16.97 -2.59 34.32
C GLY A 556 16.86 -1.77 35.59
N ARG A 557 17.88 -1.79 36.47
CA ARG A 557 17.94 -1.04 37.73
C ARG A 557 19.21 -0.21 37.82
N VAL A 558 19.16 0.88 38.60
CA VAL A 558 20.36 1.65 38.98
C VAL A 558 21.04 0.93 40.12
N ILE A 559 22.32 0.62 39.93
CA ILE A 559 23.15 0.01 40.99
C ILE A 559 24.00 1.06 41.66
N GLU A 560 24.54 2.00 40.90
CA GLU A 560 25.47 3.03 41.39
C GLU A 560 25.25 4.35 40.63
N SER A 561 25.38 5.46 41.31
CA SER A 561 25.27 6.81 40.73
C SER A 561 26.13 7.85 41.45
#